data_dca9da1f7189b9c217aafc2b33d4f765
#
_entry.id   dca9da1f7189b9c217aafc2b33d4f765
#
_cell.length_a   1.000
_cell.length_b   1.000
_cell.length_c   1.000
_cell.angle_alpha   90.00
_cell.angle_beta   90.00
_cell.angle_gamma   90.00
#
_symmetry.space_group_name_H-M   'P 1'
#
loop_
_entity.id
_entity.type
_entity.pdbx_description
1 polymer ?
#
loop_
_entity_poly.entity_id
_entity_poly.type
_entity_poly.pdbx_seq_one_letter_code
_entity_poly.pdbx_strand_id
1 'polypeptide(L)'
;MAGQVLLIEDEPNIIEAIKFILSRAGWDVATHSNGVDAAEVVRARAPDILILDVMLPGRSGYDILRELRDDPGFADLPVLMLTARGQSKDREMAERAGASRFMTKPFANADVLDAVRALTGA
;
A
#
# COMPACT_ATOMS: atom_id res chain seq x y z
N MET A 1 -5.00 11.12 -16.74
CA MET A 1 -4.92 9.80 -16.10
C MET A 1 -3.99 9.86 -14.91
N ALA A 2 -4.43 9.30 -13.79
CA ALA A 2 -3.65 9.39 -12.57
C ALA A 2 -2.48 8.39 -12.51
N GLY A 3 -2.63 7.21 -13.07
CA GLY A 3 -1.61 6.18 -13.06
C GLY A 3 -2.08 4.86 -12.45
N GLN A 4 -1.14 4.02 -12.02
CA GLN A 4 -1.42 2.68 -11.52
C GLN A 4 -1.18 2.57 -10.02
N VAL A 5 -2.17 2.02 -9.32
CA VAL A 5 -2.09 1.65 -7.90
C VAL A 5 -2.10 0.14 -7.81
N LEU A 6 -1.19 -0.42 -7.03
CA LEU A 6 -1.29 -1.81 -6.61
C LEU A 6 -1.72 -1.84 -5.14
N LEU A 7 -2.83 -2.50 -4.88
CA LEU A 7 -3.37 -2.67 -3.53
C LEU A 7 -3.16 -4.11 -3.08
N ILE A 8 -2.39 -4.30 -2.03
CA ILE A 8 -2.17 -5.62 -1.43
C ILE A 8 -2.89 -5.66 -0.09
N GLU A 9 -4.02 -6.32 -0.08
CA GLU A 9 -4.96 -6.37 1.04
C GLU A 9 -5.78 -7.65 0.91
N ASP A 10 -6.15 -8.28 2.03
CA ASP A 10 -6.93 -9.52 2.00
C ASP A 10 -8.39 -9.38 2.44
N GLU A 11 -8.77 -8.24 3.01
CA GLU A 11 -10.15 -7.99 3.42
C GLU A 11 -10.99 -7.48 2.25
N PRO A 12 -12.02 -8.26 1.79
CA PRO A 12 -12.80 -7.87 0.61
C PRO A 12 -13.46 -6.51 0.71
N ASN A 13 -13.98 -6.15 1.87
CA ASN A 13 -14.65 -4.86 2.06
C ASN A 13 -13.71 -3.68 1.87
N ILE A 14 -12.47 -3.82 2.35
CA ILE A 14 -11.45 -2.78 2.20
C ILE A 14 -11.01 -2.68 0.75
N ILE A 15 -10.80 -3.82 0.10
CA ILE A 15 -10.43 -3.86 -1.32
C ILE A 15 -11.47 -3.13 -2.17
N GLU A 16 -12.74 -3.46 -1.97
CA GLU A 16 -13.83 -2.83 -2.72
C GLU A 16 -13.90 -1.31 -2.49
N ALA A 17 -13.79 -0.88 -1.24
CA ALA A 17 -13.88 0.53 -0.90
C ALA A 17 -12.74 1.34 -1.52
N ILE A 18 -11.51 0.86 -1.40
CA ILE A 18 -10.35 1.56 -1.96
C ILE A 18 -10.37 1.53 -3.48
N LYS A 19 -10.68 0.38 -4.07
CA LYS A 19 -10.78 0.25 -5.51
C LYS A 19 -11.82 1.20 -6.09
N PHE A 20 -12.98 1.31 -5.42
CA PHE A 20 -14.05 2.20 -5.86
C PHE A 20 -13.61 3.66 -5.86
N ILE A 21 -13.09 4.16 -4.74
CA ILE A 21 -12.76 5.58 -4.62
C ILE A 21 -11.60 5.98 -5.53
N LEU A 22 -10.60 5.14 -5.67
CA LEU A 22 -9.45 5.43 -6.52
C LEU A 22 -9.77 5.30 -8.01
N SER A 23 -10.57 4.30 -8.40
CA SER A 23 -11.01 4.14 -9.79
C SER A 23 -11.83 5.35 -10.25
N ARG A 24 -12.69 5.88 -9.38
CA ARG A 24 -13.47 7.09 -9.68
C ARG A 24 -12.60 8.31 -9.86
N ALA A 25 -11.45 8.35 -9.22
CA ALA A 25 -10.49 9.45 -9.34
C ALA A 25 -9.55 9.30 -10.55
N GLY A 26 -9.72 8.26 -11.34
CA GLY A 26 -8.94 8.04 -12.57
C GLY A 26 -7.76 7.10 -12.42
N TRP A 27 -7.60 6.47 -11.26
CA TRP A 27 -6.52 5.50 -11.04
C TRP A 27 -6.89 4.13 -11.60
N ASP A 28 -5.90 3.45 -12.18
CA ASP A 28 -6.01 2.05 -12.55
C ASP A 28 -5.55 1.21 -11.35
N VAL A 29 -6.47 0.46 -10.74
CA VAL A 29 -6.22 -0.26 -9.50
C VAL A 29 -6.13 -1.75 -9.75
N ALA A 30 -4.94 -2.33 -9.51
CA ALA A 30 -4.75 -3.76 -9.44
C ALA A 30 -4.74 -4.20 -7.99
N THR A 31 -5.20 -5.42 -7.70
CA THR A 31 -5.30 -5.96 -6.35
C THR A 31 -4.58 -7.29 -6.22
N HIS A 32 -4.07 -7.56 -5.02
CA HIS A 32 -3.45 -8.83 -4.67
C HIS A 32 -3.70 -9.10 -3.18
N SER A 33 -3.91 -10.35 -2.81
CA SER A 33 -4.39 -10.68 -1.46
C SER A 33 -3.47 -11.55 -0.63
N ASN A 34 -2.28 -11.88 -1.13
CA ASN A 34 -1.35 -12.80 -0.47
C ASN A 34 0.03 -12.18 -0.33
N GLY A 35 0.66 -12.36 0.84
CA GLY A 35 1.97 -11.79 1.13
C GLY A 35 3.15 -12.60 0.58
N VAL A 36 2.97 -13.88 0.32
CA VAL A 36 4.09 -14.78 -0.04
C VAL A 36 4.79 -14.32 -1.32
N ASP A 37 4.03 -14.00 -2.35
CA ASP A 37 4.54 -13.57 -3.66
C ASP A 37 4.35 -12.07 -3.91
N ALA A 38 4.01 -11.31 -2.88
CA ALA A 38 3.69 -9.88 -3.04
C ALA A 38 4.83 -9.07 -3.64
N ALA A 39 6.06 -9.27 -3.21
CA ALA A 39 7.19 -8.54 -3.76
C ALA A 39 7.39 -8.82 -5.26
N GLU A 40 7.17 -10.05 -5.69
CA GLU A 40 7.25 -10.42 -7.10
C GLU A 40 6.14 -9.74 -7.91
N VAL A 41 4.94 -9.66 -7.34
CA VAL A 41 3.80 -8.96 -7.98
C VAL A 41 4.10 -7.48 -8.15
N VAL A 42 4.68 -6.83 -7.14
CA VAL A 42 5.11 -5.43 -7.22
C VAL A 42 6.11 -5.24 -8.35
N ARG A 43 7.11 -6.11 -8.45
CA ARG A 43 8.12 -6.03 -9.51
C ARG A 43 7.51 -6.20 -10.89
N ALA A 44 6.59 -7.15 -11.04
CA ALA A 44 5.94 -7.43 -12.32
C ALA A 44 5.04 -6.28 -12.76
N ARG A 45 4.33 -5.66 -11.83
CA ARG A 45 3.39 -4.58 -12.15
C ARG A 45 4.03 -3.21 -12.20
N ALA A 46 5.11 -2.99 -11.47
CA ALA A 46 5.79 -1.71 -11.37
C ALA A 46 4.81 -0.54 -11.19
N PRO A 47 3.99 -0.53 -10.13
CA PRO A 47 2.98 0.50 -9.94
C PRO A 47 3.59 1.86 -9.62
N ASP A 48 2.80 2.92 -9.76
CA ASP A 48 3.20 4.27 -9.37
C ASP A 48 3.14 4.47 -7.86
N ILE A 49 2.25 3.72 -7.19
CA ILE A 49 2.12 3.68 -5.74
C ILE A 49 1.65 2.30 -5.29
N LEU A 50 2.15 1.88 -4.14
CA LEU A 50 1.74 0.64 -3.48
C LEU A 50 0.96 0.98 -2.21
N ILE A 51 -0.22 0.37 -2.06
CA ILE A 51 -0.97 0.39 -0.80
C ILE A 51 -0.84 -1.01 -0.21
N LEU A 52 -0.28 -1.13 0.97
CA LEU A 52 0.16 -2.40 1.54
C LEU A 52 -0.36 -2.58 2.96
N ASP A 53 -1.14 -3.64 3.18
CA ASP A 53 -1.59 -4.02 4.51
C ASP A 53 -0.45 -4.69 5.27
N VAL A 54 -0.39 -4.43 6.58
CA VAL A 54 0.59 -5.06 7.47
C VAL A 54 0.26 -6.55 7.68
N MET A 55 -1.02 -6.85 7.92
CA MET A 55 -1.47 -8.19 8.30
C MET A 55 -1.97 -8.97 7.10
N LEU A 56 -1.04 -9.57 6.36
CA LEU A 56 -1.35 -10.37 5.19
C LEU A 56 -1.14 -11.86 5.47
N PRO A 57 -1.90 -12.76 4.82
CA PRO A 57 -1.58 -14.18 4.89
C PRO A 57 -0.22 -14.46 4.25
N GLY A 58 0.54 -15.32 4.88
CA GLY A 58 1.80 -15.83 4.38
C GLY A 58 3.03 -14.96 4.64
N ARG A 59 2.90 -13.66 4.69
CA ARG A 59 4.04 -12.76 4.93
C ARG A 59 3.59 -11.38 5.39
N SER A 60 4.28 -10.82 6.38
CA SER A 60 3.99 -9.48 6.90
C SER A 60 4.27 -8.40 5.87
N GLY A 61 3.43 -7.35 5.85
CA GLY A 61 3.67 -6.18 5.02
C GLY A 61 4.99 -5.48 5.34
N TYR A 62 5.45 -5.53 6.57
CA TYR A 62 6.76 -4.97 6.94
C TYR A 62 7.91 -5.70 6.23
N ASP A 63 7.86 -7.03 6.19
CA ASP A 63 8.89 -7.83 5.55
C ASP A 63 8.91 -7.62 4.03
N ILE A 64 7.72 -7.53 3.44
CA ILE A 64 7.58 -7.23 2.01
C ILE A 64 8.21 -5.86 1.70
N LEU A 65 7.91 -4.87 2.51
CA LEU A 65 8.40 -3.51 2.31
C LEU A 65 9.93 -3.45 2.43
N ARG A 66 10.49 -4.12 3.45
CA ARG A 66 11.95 -4.17 3.61
C ARG A 66 12.63 -4.77 2.38
N GLU A 67 12.08 -5.85 1.85
CA GLU A 67 12.62 -6.47 0.62
C GLU A 67 12.56 -5.50 -0.55
N LEU A 68 11.47 -4.78 -0.73
CA LEU A 68 11.34 -3.81 -1.81
C LEU A 68 12.30 -2.64 -1.65
N ARG A 69 12.53 -2.17 -0.43
CA ARG A 69 13.47 -1.06 -0.19
C ARG A 69 14.92 -1.45 -0.44
N ASP A 70 15.25 -2.72 -0.32
CA ASP A 70 16.58 -3.24 -0.64
C ASP A 70 16.78 -3.41 -2.16
N ASP A 71 15.72 -3.36 -2.94
CA ASP A 71 15.78 -3.44 -4.39
C ASP A 71 15.93 -2.03 -4.97
N PRO A 72 17.04 -1.72 -5.70
CA PRO A 72 17.26 -0.38 -6.23
C PRO A 72 16.13 0.14 -7.12
N GLY A 73 15.42 -0.76 -7.80
CA GLY A 73 14.29 -0.38 -8.65
C GLY A 73 13.08 0.12 -7.89
N PHE A 74 13.00 -0.16 -6.57
CA PHE A 74 11.82 0.16 -5.75
C PHE A 74 12.19 0.92 -4.46
N ALA A 75 13.41 1.40 -4.36
CA ALA A 75 13.86 2.16 -3.19
C ALA A 75 13.04 3.43 -2.96
N ASP A 76 12.54 4.05 -4.02
CA ASP A 76 11.78 5.30 -3.98
C ASP A 76 10.29 5.13 -4.27
N LEU A 77 9.81 3.91 -4.43
CA LEU A 77 8.38 3.66 -4.67
C LEU A 77 7.54 4.24 -3.53
N PRO A 78 6.54 5.10 -3.81
CA PRO A 78 5.63 5.54 -2.75
C PRO A 78 4.85 4.35 -2.20
N VAL A 79 4.86 4.20 -0.87
CA VAL A 79 4.14 3.13 -0.18
C VAL A 79 3.30 3.71 0.94
N LEU A 80 1.99 3.51 0.84
CA LEU A 80 1.04 3.78 1.91
C LEU A 80 0.78 2.47 2.65
N MET A 81 1.14 2.42 3.92
CA MET A 81 0.95 1.22 4.72
C MET A 81 -0.33 1.32 5.53
N LEU A 82 -1.13 0.26 5.52
CA LEU A 82 -2.38 0.17 6.27
C LEU A 82 -2.21 -0.79 7.44
N THR A 83 -2.73 -0.42 8.62
CA THR A 83 -2.68 -1.28 9.79
C THR A 83 -3.95 -1.16 10.62
N ALA A 84 -4.31 -2.24 11.31
CA ALA A 84 -5.41 -2.24 12.28
C ALA A 84 -5.01 -1.62 13.61
N ARG A 85 -3.72 -1.33 13.83
CA ARG A 85 -3.21 -0.80 15.09
C ARG A 85 -2.56 0.56 14.87
N GLY A 86 -3.05 1.57 15.58
CA GLY A 86 -2.56 2.93 15.48
C GLY A 86 -1.60 3.36 16.57
N GLN A 87 -0.98 2.42 17.27
CA GLN A 87 -0.05 2.74 18.35
C GLN A 87 1.27 3.26 17.79
N SER A 88 1.96 4.07 18.59
CA SER A 88 3.25 4.67 18.18
C SER A 88 4.29 3.63 17.80
N LYS A 89 4.26 2.45 18.43
CA LYS A 89 5.14 1.34 18.10
C LYS A 89 4.94 0.84 16.66
N ASP A 90 3.69 0.73 16.21
CA ASP A 90 3.37 0.30 14.85
C ASP A 90 3.83 1.35 13.83
N ARG A 91 3.67 2.62 14.16
CA ARG A 91 4.15 3.72 13.34
C ARG A 91 5.67 3.68 13.18
N GLU A 92 6.39 3.45 14.28
CA GLU A 92 7.85 3.31 14.25
C GLU A 92 8.29 2.14 13.37
N MET A 93 7.60 1.00 13.45
CA MET A 93 7.90 -0.17 12.63
C MET A 93 7.69 0.12 11.15
N ALA A 94 6.62 0.82 10.81
CA ALA A 94 6.34 1.22 9.43
C ALA A 94 7.43 2.16 8.89
N GLU A 95 7.83 3.14 9.67
CA GLU A 95 8.88 4.09 9.30
C GLU A 95 10.22 3.38 9.11
N ARG A 96 10.59 2.47 10.02
CA ARG A 96 11.82 1.70 9.92
C ARG A 96 11.83 0.77 8.71
N ALA A 97 10.67 0.24 8.34
CA ALA A 97 10.55 -0.60 7.14
C ALA A 97 10.63 0.22 5.85
N GLY A 98 10.47 1.54 5.95
CA GLY A 98 10.59 2.42 4.80
C GLY A 98 9.28 2.87 4.18
N ALA A 99 8.16 2.84 4.95
CA ALA A 99 6.88 3.34 4.48
C ALA A 99 6.94 4.84 4.22
N SER A 100 6.34 5.28 3.11
CA SER A 100 6.23 6.71 2.80
C SER A 100 5.18 7.37 3.68
N ARG A 101 4.12 6.63 3.98
CA ARG A 101 3.04 7.07 4.85
C ARG A 101 2.36 5.87 5.50
N PHE A 102 1.72 6.10 6.63
CA PHE A 102 1.09 5.08 7.45
C PHE A 102 -0.34 5.53 7.76
N MET A 103 -1.30 4.61 7.71
CA MET A 103 -2.70 4.91 7.98
C MET A 103 -3.32 3.79 8.81
N THR A 104 -4.13 4.17 9.80
CA THR A 104 -4.78 3.22 10.71
C THR A 104 -6.19 2.90 10.25
N LYS A 105 -6.56 1.62 10.30
CA LYS A 105 -7.94 1.17 10.09
C LYS A 105 -8.74 1.36 11.38
N PRO A 106 -10.00 1.76 11.33
CA PRO A 106 -10.74 2.16 10.13
C PRO A 106 -10.33 3.57 9.67
N PHE A 107 -10.42 3.80 8.36
CA PHE A 107 -10.09 5.09 7.75
C PHE A 107 -11.25 5.55 6.87
N ALA A 108 -11.30 6.84 6.58
CA ALA A 108 -12.25 7.37 5.61
C ALA A 108 -11.68 7.20 4.19
N ASN A 109 -12.54 6.88 3.22
CA ASN A 109 -12.12 6.73 1.83
C ASN A 109 -11.45 8.00 1.29
N ALA A 110 -11.94 9.17 1.69
CA ALA A 110 -11.35 10.46 1.31
C ALA A 110 -9.90 10.58 1.78
N ASP A 111 -9.57 10.02 2.96
CA ASP A 111 -8.22 10.08 3.51
C ASP A 111 -7.26 9.22 2.68
N VAL A 112 -7.72 8.09 2.17
CA VAL A 112 -6.92 7.24 1.27
C VAL A 112 -6.61 8.00 -0.02
N LEU A 113 -7.62 8.61 -0.63
CA LEU A 113 -7.45 9.40 -1.85
C LEU A 113 -6.47 10.56 -1.65
N ASP A 114 -6.62 11.29 -0.53
CA ASP A 114 -5.73 12.40 -0.19
C ASP A 114 -4.28 11.93 -0.01
N ALA A 115 -4.09 10.79 0.66
CA ALA A 115 -2.78 10.20 0.86
C ALA A 115 -2.12 9.80 -0.47
N VAL A 116 -2.88 9.16 -1.35
CA VAL A 116 -2.40 8.76 -2.68
C VAL A 116 -1.98 9.99 -3.49
N ARG A 117 -2.79 11.04 -3.48
CA ARG A 117 -2.47 12.30 -4.17
C ARG A 117 -1.22 12.96 -3.61
N ALA A 118 -1.11 13.01 -2.29
CA ALA A 118 0.05 13.62 -1.62
C ALA A 118 1.34 12.88 -1.95
N LEU A 119 1.30 11.53 -2.00
CA LEU A 119 2.48 10.71 -2.24
C LEU A 119 2.91 10.67 -3.71
N THR A 120 1.97 10.86 -4.63
CA THR A 120 2.25 10.78 -6.08
C THR A 120 2.34 12.13 -6.75
N GLY A 121 1.89 13.19 -6.10
CA GLY A 121 1.82 14.52 -6.68
C GLY A 121 0.68 14.71 -7.69
N ALA A 122 -0.25 13.76 -7.71
CA ALA A 122 -1.36 13.79 -8.67
C ALA A 122 -2.58 14.55 -8.13
#